data_b5365d8c3c41701e873c00d10e182f8e
#
_entry.id   b5365d8c3c41701e873c00d10e182f8e
#
_cell.length_a   1.000
_cell.length_b   1.000
_cell.length_c   1.000
_cell.angle_alpha   90.00
_cell.angle_beta   90.00
_cell.angle_gamma   90.00
#
_symmetry.space_group_name_H-M   'P 1'
#
loop_
_entity.id
_entity.type
_entity.pdbx_description
1 polymer ?
#
loop_
_entity_poly.entity_id
_entity_poly.type
_entity_poly.pdbx_seq_one_letter_code
_entity_poly.pdbx_strand_id
1 'polypeptide(L)'
;MKVTSRALGEVLYVYLEGEIDECSVNCVRREVDESIENHAMAQKVIVNLANVSFMDSTGIGFLIGRYKKIQRYGMSMYIESPNFTADKVLAVSGIYTLIPKL
;
A
#
# COMPACT_ATOMS: atom_id res chain seq x y z
N MET A 1 11.43 6.36 -4.87
CA MET A 1 10.02 6.31 -4.45
C MET A 1 9.77 7.30 -3.33
N LYS A 2 8.62 7.92 -3.34
CA LYS A 2 8.20 8.87 -2.31
C LYS A 2 6.94 8.38 -1.62
N VAL A 3 6.86 8.60 -0.31
CA VAL A 3 5.69 8.23 0.50
C VAL A 3 5.12 9.48 1.15
N THR A 4 3.81 9.63 1.07
CA THR A 4 3.07 10.66 1.81
C THR A 4 1.92 9.98 2.55
N SER A 5 1.71 10.35 3.80
CA SER A 5 0.61 9.82 4.60
C SER A 5 -0.33 10.93 5.01
N ARG A 6 -1.62 10.61 5.10
CA ARG A 6 -2.64 11.55 5.51
C ARG A 6 -3.75 10.84 6.26
N ALA A 7 -4.06 11.32 7.45
CA ALA A 7 -5.15 10.77 8.24
C ALA A 7 -6.38 11.66 8.10
N LEU A 8 -7.52 11.06 7.75
CA LEU A 8 -8.81 11.73 7.66
C LEU A 8 -9.85 10.87 8.40
N GLY A 9 -10.31 11.35 9.56
CA GLY A 9 -11.21 10.58 10.41
C GLY A 9 -10.54 9.28 10.83
N GLU A 10 -11.20 8.16 10.54
CA GLU A 10 -10.71 6.83 10.90
C GLU A 10 -9.97 6.14 9.76
N VAL A 11 -9.57 6.90 8.74
CA VAL A 11 -8.91 6.37 7.55
C VAL A 11 -7.51 6.95 7.43
N LEU A 12 -6.52 6.07 7.29
CA LEU A 12 -5.16 6.46 6.95
C LEU A 12 -4.97 6.26 5.45
N TYR A 13 -4.66 7.34 4.74
CA TYR A 13 -4.28 7.28 3.33
C TYR A 13 -2.77 7.25 3.21
N VAL A 14 -2.24 6.30 2.45
CA VAL A 14 -0.82 6.20 2.12
C VAL A 14 -0.67 6.37 0.62
N TYR A 15 0.04 7.41 0.22
CA TYR A 15 0.27 7.72 -1.20
C TYR A 15 1.69 7.31 -1.57
N LEU A 16 1.82 6.43 -2.54
CA LEU A 16 3.12 6.00 -3.08
C LEU A 16 3.33 6.65 -4.43
N GLU A 17 4.54 7.13 -4.67
CA GLU A 17 4.89 7.80 -5.92
C GLU A 17 6.21 7.28 -6.44
N GLY A 18 6.25 6.94 -7.72
CA GLY A 18 7.45 6.46 -8.39
C GLY A 18 7.40 4.99 -8.74
N GLU A 19 8.56 4.36 -8.86
CA GLU A 19 8.68 2.95 -9.22
C GLU A 19 8.71 2.08 -7.96
N ILE A 20 7.96 0.98 -7.99
CA ILE A 20 7.99 -0.01 -6.91
C ILE A 20 8.77 -1.24 -7.41
N ASP A 21 10.03 -1.30 -7.05
CA ASP A 21 10.93 -2.39 -7.37
C ASP A 21 11.78 -2.76 -6.14
N GLU A 22 12.68 -3.73 -6.32
CA GLU A 22 13.51 -4.23 -5.24
C GLU A 22 14.36 -3.15 -4.56
N CYS A 23 14.85 -2.18 -5.33
CA CYS A 23 15.66 -1.10 -4.78
C CYS A 23 14.83 -0.08 -4.01
N SER A 24 13.68 0.30 -4.54
CA SER A 24 12.87 1.38 -3.98
C SER A 24 12.11 0.99 -2.71
N VAL A 25 11.61 -0.25 -2.63
CA VAL A 25 10.83 -0.66 -1.45
C VAL A 25 11.63 -0.67 -0.16
N ASN A 26 12.93 -0.95 -0.23
CA ASN A 26 13.78 -0.95 0.96
C ASN A 26 13.92 0.44 1.57
N CYS A 27 13.84 1.49 0.73
CA CYS A 27 13.94 2.87 1.20
C CYS A 27 12.68 3.34 1.93
N VAL A 28 11.51 2.83 1.57
CA VAL A 28 10.23 3.36 2.06
C VAL A 28 9.49 2.44 3.02
N ARG A 29 9.90 1.18 3.11
CA ARG A 29 9.24 0.20 3.98
C ARG A 29 9.07 0.71 5.41
N ARG A 30 10.14 1.23 5.97
CA ARG A 30 10.15 1.72 7.34
C ARG A 30 9.21 2.92 7.50
N GLU A 31 9.23 3.82 6.54
CA GLU A 31 8.39 5.02 6.58
C GLU A 31 6.90 4.66 6.54
N VAL A 32 6.52 3.71 5.70
CA VAL A 32 5.13 3.23 5.63
C VAL A 32 4.76 2.52 6.93
N ASP A 33 5.64 1.66 7.44
CA ASP A 33 5.38 0.94 8.69
C ASP A 33 5.22 1.89 9.88
N GLU A 34 6.02 2.94 9.96
CA GLU A 34 5.89 3.95 11.00
C GLU A 34 4.56 4.71 10.90
N SER A 35 4.12 5.03 9.68
CA SER A 35 2.82 5.66 9.48
C SER A 35 1.68 4.77 9.98
N ILE A 36 1.73 3.48 9.70
CA ILE A 36 0.74 2.52 10.16
C ILE A 36 0.75 2.46 11.70
N GLU A 37 1.92 2.35 12.30
CA GLU A 37 2.07 2.30 13.77
C GLU A 37 1.53 3.55 14.44
N ASN A 38 1.82 4.72 13.86
CA ASN A 38 1.37 6.00 14.41
C ASN A 38 -0.13 6.22 14.27
N HIS A 39 -0.82 5.41 13.45
CA HIS A 39 -2.25 5.52 13.21
C HIS A 39 -2.98 4.21 13.53
N ALA A 40 -2.48 3.45 14.53
CA ALA A 40 -3.03 2.14 14.89
C ALA A 40 -4.49 2.20 15.36
N MET A 41 -5.02 3.38 15.67
CA MET A 41 -6.42 3.59 16.03
C MET A 41 -7.33 3.80 14.81
N ALA A 42 -6.77 3.92 13.62
CA ALA A 42 -7.56 4.01 12.40
C ALA A 42 -8.29 2.68 12.16
N GLN A 43 -9.38 2.71 11.40
CA GLN A 43 -10.13 1.51 11.03
C GLN A 43 -9.72 0.98 9.67
N LYS A 44 -9.27 1.86 8.79
CA LYS A 44 -8.91 1.51 7.41
C LYS A 44 -7.60 2.16 7.01
N VAL A 45 -6.83 1.43 6.21
CA VAL A 45 -5.67 1.97 5.51
C VAL A 45 -5.93 1.84 4.02
N ILE A 46 -5.88 2.95 3.31
CA ILE A 46 -6.07 2.99 1.86
C ILE A 46 -4.72 3.35 1.22
N VAL A 47 -4.18 2.44 0.42
CA VAL A 47 -2.93 2.68 -0.30
C VAL A 47 -3.27 3.16 -1.70
N ASN A 48 -2.94 4.42 -1.98
CA ASN A 48 -3.19 5.04 -3.26
C ASN A 48 -1.99 4.85 -4.18
N LEU A 49 -2.22 4.28 -5.36
CA LEU A 49 -1.18 3.95 -6.33
C LEU A 49 -1.28 4.80 -7.60
N ALA A 50 -2.02 5.90 -7.57
CA ALA A 50 -2.24 6.73 -8.76
C ALA A 50 -0.94 7.24 -9.39
N ASN A 51 0.07 7.49 -8.58
CA ASN A 51 1.35 8.03 -9.02
C ASN A 51 2.48 6.98 -9.07
N VAL A 52 2.13 5.71 -9.01
CA VAL A 52 3.09 4.62 -9.19
C VAL A 52 3.26 4.39 -10.69
N SER A 53 4.47 4.63 -11.19
CA SER A 53 4.77 4.53 -12.63
C SER A 53 5.16 3.11 -13.05
N PHE A 54 5.62 2.28 -12.14
CA PHE A 54 6.05 0.92 -12.41
C PHE A 54 5.89 0.05 -11.16
N MET A 55 5.47 -1.19 -11.36
CA MET A 55 5.40 -2.19 -10.29
C MET A 55 5.73 -3.56 -10.82
N ASP A 56 6.58 -4.30 -10.11
CA ASP A 56 6.87 -5.70 -10.36
C ASP A 56 6.40 -6.56 -9.18
N SER A 57 6.79 -7.84 -9.16
CA SER A 57 6.41 -8.76 -8.10
C SER A 57 6.91 -8.35 -6.71
N THR A 58 7.97 -7.54 -6.64
CA THR A 58 8.45 -6.99 -5.37
C THR A 58 7.39 -6.11 -4.73
N GLY A 59 6.66 -5.35 -5.55
CA GLY A 59 5.54 -4.52 -5.08
C GLY A 59 4.43 -5.36 -4.46
N ILE A 60 4.14 -6.52 -5.03
CA ILE A 60 3.14 -7.44 -4.47
C ILE A 60 3.58 -7.89 -3.07
N GLY A 61 4.82 -8.34 -2.92
CA GLY A 61 5.36 -8.74 -1.62
C GLY A 61 5.35 -7.60 -0.61
N PHE A 62 5.68 -6.40 -1.05
CA PHE A 62 5.64 -5.21 -0.21
C PHE A 62 4.23 -4.95 0.33
N LEU A 63 3.23 -4.99 -0.52
CA LEU A 63 1.84 -4.76 -0.13
C LEU A 63 1.34 -5.86 0.82
N ILE A 64 1.67 -7.11 0.56
CA ILE A 64 1.29 -8.23 1.43
C ILE A 64 1.92 -8.07 2.81
N GLY A 65 3.17 -7.65 2.89
CA GLY A 65 3.83 -7.38 4.16
C GLY A 65 3.12 -6.31 4.98
N ARG A 66 2.68 -5.25 4.32
CA ARG A 66 1.89 -4.19 4.98
C ARG A 66 0.52 -4.69 5.40
N TYR A 67 -0.11 -5.52 4.58
CA TYR A 67 -1.38 -6.15 4.89
C TYR A 67 -1.31 -6.95 6.19
N LYS A 68 -0.28 -7.78 6.34
CA LYS A 68 -0.09 -8.58 7.55
C LYS A 68 0.07 -7.71 8.79
N LYS A 69 0.81 -6.62 8.67
CA LYS A 69 0.99 -5.67 9.76
C LYS A 69 -0.32 -4.97 10.12
N ILE A 70 -1.03 -4.50 9.12
CA ILE A 70 -2.32 -3.81 9.28
C ILE A 70 -3.34 -4.71 9.96
N GLN A 71 -3.38 -5.98 9.59
CA GLN A 71 -4.29 -6.94 10.22
C GLN A 71 -4.00 -7.14 11.70
N ARG A 72 -2.75 -7.11 12.09
CA ARG A 72 -2.40 -7.25 13.51
C ARG A 72 -2.95 -6.12 14.38
N TYR A 73 -3.18 -4.95 13.79
CA TYR A 73 -3.82 -3.83 14.47
C TYR A 73 -5.34 -3.85 14.35
N GLY A 74 -5.92 -4.85 13.70
CA GLY A 74 -7.36 -4.94 13.52
C GLY A 74 -7.92 -3.99 12.47
N MET A 75 -7.07 -3.42 11.61
CA MET A 75 -7.50 -2.53 10.54
C MET A 75 -7.71 -3.29 9.23
N SER A 76 -8.53 -2.73 8.34
CA SER A 76 -8.72 -3.22 6.98
C SER A 76 -7.83 -2.45 6.01
N MET A 77 -7.37 -3.11 4.94
CA MET A 77 -6.53 -2.49 3.91
C MET A 77 -7.20 -2.53 2.56
N TYR A 78 -7.07 -1.46 1.80
CA TYR A 78 -7.62 -1.34 0.45
C TYR A 78 -6.59 -0.69 -0.48
N ILE A 79 -6.72 -0.97 -1.78
CA ILE A 79 -5.92 -0.34 -2.83
C ILE A 79 -6.84 0.61 -3.61
N GLU A 80 -6.31 1.80 -3.90
CA GLU A 80 -7.03 2.85 -4.60
C GLU A 80 -6.26 3.31 -5.81
N SER A 81 -6.96 3.48 -6.92
CA SER A 81 -6.47 4.16 -8.12
C SER A 81 -5.16 3.62 -8.73
N PRO A 82 -4.95 2.31 -8.84
CA PRO A 82 -3.79 1.83 -9.56
C PRO A 82 -3.90 2.21 -11.04
N ASN A 83 -2.78 2.59 -11.68
CA ASN A 83 -2.81 2.81 -13.12
C ASN A 83 -2.97 1.46 -13.84
N PHE A 84 -3.19 1.50 -15.15
CA PHE A 84 -3.45 0.29 -15.94
C PHE A 84 -2.38 -0.78 -15.76
N THR A 85 -1.11 -0.40 -15.82
CA THR A 85 0.00 -1.34 -15.68
C THR A 85 0.07 -1.98 -14.31
N ALA A 86 -0.03 -1.17 -13.27
CA ALA A 86 -0.01 -1.65 -11.88
C ALA A 86 -1.24 -2.53 -11.59
N ASP A 87 -2.41 -2.11 -12.06
CA ASP A 87 -3.64 -2.87 -11.88
C ASP A 87 -3.54 -4.27 -12.49
N LYS A 88 -2.92 -4.37 -13.65
CA LYS A 88 -2.73 -5.66 -14.33
C LYS A 88 -1.84 -6.61 -13.51
N VAL A 89 -0.74 -6.10 -12.97
CA VAL A 89 0.16 -6.89 -12.12
C VAL A 89 -0.57 -7.34 -10.85
N LEU A 90 -1.33 -6.44 -10.23
CA LEU A 90 -2.10 -6.74 -9.02
C LEU A 90 -3.18 -7.79 -9.30
N ALA A 91 -3.92 -7.63 -10.37
CA ALA A 91 -4.99 -8.57 -10.74
C ALA A 91 -4.45 -9.98 -11.01
N VAL A 92 -3.37 -10.09 -11.78
CA VAL A 92 -2.76 -11.38 -12.12
C VAL A 92 -2.22 -12.08 -10.88
N SER A 93 -1.71 -11.33 -9.91
CA SER A 93 -1.17 -11.90 -8.67
C SER A 93 -2.24 -12.47 -7.75
N GLY A 94 -3.50 -12.11 -7.92
CA GLY A 94 -4.58 -12.49 -7.03
C GLY A 94 -4.66 -11.69 -5.75
N ILE A 95 -3.87 -10.62 -5.62
CA ILE A 95 -3.81 -9.85 -4.37
C ILE A 95 -5.15 -9.22 -3.99
N TYR A 96 -6.02 -8.96 -4.96
CA TYR A 96 -7.32 -8.34 -4.69
C TYR A 96 -8.26 -9.21 -3.87
N THR A 97 -7.97 -10.51 -3.72
CA THR A 97 -8.71 -11.37 -2.81
C THR A 97 -8.36 -11.10 -1.35
N LEU A 98 -7.18 -10.54 -1.09
CA LEU A 98 -6.72 -10.16 0.25
C LEU A 98 -6.92 -8.68 0.51
N ILE A 99 -6.56 -7.85 -0.47
CA ILE A 99 -6.57 -6.39 -0.36
C ILE A 99 -7.48 -5.87 -1.48
N PRO A 100 -8.76 -5.63 -1.18
CA PRO A 100 -9.71 -5.23 -2.22
C PRO A 100 -9.36 -3.88 -2.85
N LYS A 101 -9.67 -3.77 -4.13
CA LYS A 101 -9.55 -2.50 -4.86
C LYS A 101 -10.85 -1.73 -4.70
N LEU A 102 -10.72 -0.47 -4.36
CA LEU A 102 -11.84 0.46 -4.30
C LEU A 102 -12.29 0.94 -5.67
#